data_d67c9d01a6ce5f5439a672cae5fcecbb
#
_entry.id   d67c9d01a6ce5f5439a672cae5fcecbb
#
_cell.length_a   1.000
_cell.length_b   1.000
_cell.length_c   1.000
_cell.angle_alpha   90.00
_cell.angle_beta   90.00
_cell.angle_gamma   90.00
#
_symmetry.space_group_name_H-M   'P 1'
#
loop_
_entity.id
_entity.type
_entity.pdbx_description
1 polymer ?
#
loop_
_entity_poly.entity_id
_entity_poly.type
_entity_poly.pdbx_seq_one_letter_code
_entity_poly.pdbx_strand_id
1 'polypeptide(L)'
;MQRHFLSFITMFTYRYRELPVALHKKGEYRDALARELRLHPEEIFNLQVERFSLDSRRKGDPKWSYNVIFEVKRKLRATGNHAKGLVEAFRETEALENDPQSNTVPMAGHVDVIGAGPSGLWAALHLLRKGFQVDLYEQGKMVEERFRDIRRFFANRQFNAYSNVLFGEGGAGAFSDGKLNTRSRNLFSEAVLKDMVTLGVHESVVTFAKPHIGTD
;
A
#
# COMPACT_ATOMS: atom_id res chain seq x y z
N MET A 1 -48.89 13.91 -16.44
CA MET A 1 -48.12 13.23 -15.39
C MET A 1 -47.01 12.38 -16.05
N GLN A 2 -45.84 13.00 -16.32
CA GLN A 2 -44.74 12.32 -16.96
C GLN A 2 -43.96 11.50 -15.90
N ARG A 3 -43.99 10.17 -16.02
CA ARG A 3 -43.15 9.28 -15.22
C ARG A 3 -41.73 9.34 -15.79
N HIS A 4 -40.81 9.99 -15.08
CA HIS A 4 -39.39 9.86 -15.33
C HIS A 4 -38.94 8.51 -14.84
N PHE A 5 -38.73 7.57 -15.76
CA PHE A 5 -38.01 6.34 -15.48
C PHE A 5 -36.53 6.70 -15.31
N LEU A 6 -36.04 6.79 -14.09
CA LEU A 6 -34.63 6.71 -13.80
C LEU A 6 -34.18 5.28 -14.11
N SER A 7 -33.62 5.08 -15.29
CA SER A 7 -32.94 3.82 -15.62
C SER A 7 -31.66 3.77 -14.79
N PHE A 8 -31.64 2.94 -13.75
CA PHE A 8 -30.41 2.63 -13.05
C PHE A 8 -29.47 1.90 -14.03
N ILE A 9 -28.40 2.59 -14.44
CA ILE A 9 -27.36 1.98 -15.26
C ILE A 9 -26.60 1.03 -14.36
N THR A 10 -26.75 -0.26 -14.57
CA THR A 10 -25.98 -1.29 -13.84
C THR A 10 -24.53 -1.21 -14.28
N MET A 11 -23.63 -0.96 -13.34
CA MET A 11 -22.20 -1.00 -13.56
C MET A 11 -21.65 -2.37 -13.12
N PHE A 12 -20.67 -2.87 -13.86
CA PHE A 12 -19.98 -4.11 -13.57
C PHE A 12 -18.53 -3.79 -13.24
N THR A 13 -18.08 -4.18 -12.06
CA THR A 13 -16.72 -3.93 -11.57
C THR A 13 -15.82 -5.12 -11.87
N TYR A 14 -14.66 -4.86 -12.41
CA TYR A 14 -13.67 -5.86 -12.79
C TYR A 14 -12.27 -5.49 -12.29
N ARG A 15 -11.46 -6.52 -12.06
CA ARG A 15 -10.02 -6.42 -11.85
C ARG A 15 -9.28 -6.97 -13.06
N TYR A 16 -8.32 -6.21 -13.57
CA TYR A 16 -7.37 -6.67 -14.56
C TYR A 16 -5.97 -6.75 -13.95
N ARG A 17 -5.35 -7.93 -14.06
CA ARG A 17 -4.02 -8.19 -13.50
C ARG A 17 -2.96 -8.19 -14.59
N GLU A 18 -1.76 -7.71 -14.25
CA GLU A 18 -0.57 -7.69 -15.10
C GLU A 18 -0.79 -7.00 -16.46
N LEU A 19 -1.55 -5.90 -16.50
CA LEU A 19 -1.73 -5.09 -17.69
C LEU A 19 -0.37 -4.52 -18.14
N PRO A 20 0.14 -4.90 -19.34
CA PRO A 20 1.42 -4.43 -19.80
C PRO A 20 1.31 -3.02 -20.39
N VAL A 21 2.21 -2.13 -19.97
CA VAL A 21 2.34 -0.77 -20.50
C VAL A 21 3.80 -0.51 -20.85
N ALA A 22 4.08 -0.02 -22.05
CA ALA A 22 5.45 0.27 -22.50
C ALA A 22 6.13 1.29 -21.56
N LEU A 23 7.45 1.20 -21.38
CA LEU A 23 8.19 2.05 -20.43
C LEU A 23 7.96 3.54 -20.64
N HIS A 24 8.03 3.99 -21.90
CA HIS A 24 7.84 5.39 -22.28
C HIS A 24 6.39 5.89 -22.14
N LYS A 25 5.46 4.97 -21.87
CA LYS A 25 4.02 5.22 -21.69
C LYS A 25 3.55 5.03 -20.25
N LYS A 26 4.45 5.24 -19.30
CA LYS A 26 4.09 5.18 -17.88
C LYS A 26 2.90 6.11 -17.60
N GLY A 27 1.82 5.56 -17.04
CA GLY A 27 0.59 6.30 -16.79
C GLY A 27 -0.50 6.17 -17.86
N GLU A 28 -0.20 5.70 -19.08
CA GLU A 28 -1.19 5.47 -20.15
C GLU A 28 -1.93 4.11 -20.00
N TYR A 29 -2.21 3.70 -18.75
CA TYR A 29 -2.84 2.39 -18.48
C TYR A 29 -4.31 2.33 -18.89
N ARG A 30 -5.02 3.46 -19.01
CA ARG A 30 -6.39 3.51 -19.53
C ARG A 30 -6.45 3.08 -20.99
N ASP A 31 -5.58 3.62 -21.84
CA ASP A 31 -5.53 3.31 -23.24
C ASP A 31 -5.02 1.88 -23.48
N ALA A 32 -4.08 1.43 -22.65
CA ALA A 32 -3.61 0.05 -22.67
C ALA A 32 -4.74 -0.92 -22.32
N LEU A 33 -5.53 -0.65 -21.27
CA LEU A 33 -6.66 -1.45 -20.86
C LEU A 33 -7.77 -1.48 -21.93
N ALA A 34 -8.07 -0.32 -22.52
CA ALA A 34 -9.05 -0.19 -23.58
C ALA A 34 -8.70 -1.06 -24.80
N ARG A 35 -7.43 -1.02 -25.23
CA ARG A 35 -6.92 -1.88 -26.33
C ARG A 35 -7.01 -3.36 -25.98
N GLU A 36 -6.61 -3.74 -24.77
CA GLU A 36 -6.64 -5.14 -24.31
C GLU A 36 -8.07 -5.70 -24.29
N LEU A 37 -9.02 -4.91 -23.81
CA LEU A 37 -10.42 -5.30 -23.67
C LEU A 37 -11.26 -5.03 -24.94
N ARG A 38 -10.69 -4.40 -25.96
CA ARG A 38 -11.38 -3.93 -27.18
C ARG A 38 -12.58 -3.03 -26.82
N LEU A 39 -12.32 -2.09 -25.93
CA LEU A 39 -13.24 -1.05 -25.48
C LEU A 39 -12.76 0.31 -25.98
N HIS A 40 -13.69 1.27 -26.04
CA HIS A 40 -13.29 2.67 -26.13
C HIS A 40 -12.85 3.17 -24.74
N PRO A 41 -11.83 4.03 -24.62
CA PRO A 41 -11.39 4.53 -23.31
C PRO A 41 -12.51 5.18 -22.47
N GLU A 42 -13.50 5.77 -23.10
CA GLU A 42 -14.69 6.38 -22.49
C GLU A 42 -15.70 5.35 -21.93
N GLU A 43 -15.60 4.08 -22.31
CA GLU A 43 -16.43 2.99 -21.77
C GLU A 43 -15.90 2.50 -20.41
N ILE A 44 -14.68 2.93 -20.01
CA ILE A 44 -14.03 2.54 -18.77
C ILE A 44 -14.27 3.63 -17.72
N PHE A 45 -14.98 3.28 -16.65
CA PHE A 45 -15.33 4.17 -15.55
C PHE A 45 -14.54 3.79 -14.29
N ASN A 46 -14.39 4.69 -13.36
CA ASN A 46 -13.82 4.48 -12.02
C ASN A 46 -12.51 3.67 -12.03
N LEU A 47 -11.64 3.95 -13.03
CA LEU A 47 -10.38 3.25 -13.19
C LEU A 47 -9.38 3.63 -12.10
N GLN A 48 -8.99 2.65 -11.30
CA GLN A 48 -8.05 2.78 -10.19
C GLN A 48 -6.88 1.82 -10.35
N VAL A 49 -5.68 2.29 -10.00
CA VAL A 49 -4.48 1.45 -9.94
C VAL A 49 -4.36 0.86 -8.54
N GLU A 50 -4.51 -0.46 -8.41
CA GLU A 50 -4.25 -1.16 -7.15
C GLU A 50 -2.74 -1.30 -6.91
N ARG A 51 -2.00 -1.59 -7.98
CA ARG A 51 -0.57 -1.85 -7.91
C ARG A 51 0.08 -1.75 -9.27
N PHE A 52 1.33 -1.31 -9.30
CA PHE A 52 2.16 -1.42 -10.49
C PHE A 52 3.60 -1.81 -10.15
N SER A 53 4.29 -2.38 -11.11
CA SER A 53 5.70 -2.79 -10.99
C SER A 53 6.40 -2.73 -12.33
N LEU A 54 7.72 -2.68 -12.30
CA LEU A 54 8.53 -2.88 -13.49
C LEU A 54 8.69 -4.39 -13.74
N ASP A 55 8.22 -4.87 -14.88
CA ASP A 55 8.47 -6.23 -15.35
C ASP A 55 9.67 -6.23 -16.30
N SER A 56 10.79 -6.76 -15.81
CA SER A 56 12.04 -6.91 -16.56
C SER A 56 12.41 -8.36 -16.85
N ARG A 57 11.46 -9.29 -16.71
CA ARG A 57 11.71 -10.72 -16.94
C ARG A 57 12.17 -11.03 -18.37
N ARG A 58 11.77 -10.22 -19.34
CA ARG A 58 12.26 -10.31 -20.72
C ARG A 58 13.44 -9.34 -20.92
N LYS A 59 14.62 -9.89 -21.18
CA LYS A 59 15.78 -9.08 -21.55
C LYS A 59 15.48 -8.26 -22.80
N GLY A 60 15.69 -6.93 -22.74
CA GLY A 60 15.53 -6.02 -23.88
C GLY A 60 14.12 -5.45 -24.09
N ASP A 61 13.11 -5.90 -23.37
CA ASP A 61 11.73 -5.36 -23.47
C ASP A 61 11.06 -5.23 -22.10
N PRO A 62 11.63 -4.42 -21.19
CA PRO A 62 11.01 -4.16 -19.90
C PRO A 62 9.72 -3.35 -20.07
N LYS A 63 8.70 -3.65 -19.27
CA LYS A 63 7.37 -3.02 -19.30
C LYS A 63 6.89 -2.70 -17.90
N TRP A 64 6.04 -1.68 -17.79
CA TRP A 64 5.22 -1.51 -16.62
C TRP A 64 4.11 -2.56 -16.61
N SER A 65 3.87 -3.17 -15.46
CA SER A 65 2.80 -4.13 -15.21
C SER A 65 1.87 -3.52 -14.18
N TYR A 66 0.61 -3.30 -14.56
CA TYR A 66 -0.40 -2.68 -13.71
C TYR A 66 -1.48 -3.70 -13.31
N ASN A 67 -1.87 -3.69 -12.05
CA ASN A 67 -3.14 -4.26 -11.61
C ASN A 67 -4.12 -3.11 -11.43
N VAL A 68 -5.26 -3.19 -12.07
CA VAL A 68 -6.26 -2.13 -12.07
C VAL A 68 -7.64 -2.67 -11.76
N ILE A 69 -8.46 -1.85 -11.07
CA ILE A 69 -9.90 -2.04 -10.92
C ILE A 69 -10.60 -0.99 -11.77
N PHE A 70 -11.67 -1.39 -12.43
CA PHE A 70 -12.44 -0.53 -13.30
C PHE A 70 -13.89 -0.99 -13.41
N GLU A 71 -14.75 -0.10 -13.90
CA GLU A 71 -16.16 -0.36 -14.13
C GLU A 71 -16.52 -0.17 -15.59
N VAL A 72 -17.51 -0.95 -16.03
CA VAL A 72 -18.11 -0.86 -17.38
C VAL A 72 -19.62 -1.04 -17.30
N LYS A 73 -20.34 -0.48 -18.28
CA LYS A 73 -21.82 -0.59 -18.39
C LYS A 73 -22.31 -1.93 -18.95
N ARG A 74 -21.40 -2.74 -19.52
CA ARG A 74 -21.74 -4.03 -20.09
C ARG A 74 -20.95 -5.16 -19.44
N LYS A 75 -21.57 -6.32 -19.34
CA LYS A 75 -20.89 -7.50 -18.81
C LYS A 75 -19.80 -7.96 -19.79
N LEU A 76 -18.56 -8.01 -19.29
CA LEU A 76 -17.43 -8.56 -20.05
C LEU A 76 -17.45 -10.07 -19.97
N ARG A 77 -17.18 -10.74 -21.10
CA ARG A 77 -16.98 -12.19 -21.13
C ARG A 77 -15.48 -12.45 -21.07
N ALA A 78 -15.05 -13.25 -20.11
CA ALA A 78 -13.69 -13.78 -20.06
C ALA A 78 -13.53 -14.84 -21.14
N THR A 79 -13.32 -14.45 -22.39
CA THR A 79 -13.19 -15.39 -23.51
C THR A 79 -11.90 -15.15 -24.29
N GLY A 80 -11.17 -16.24 -24.55
CA GLY A 80 -10.11 -16.30 -25.55
C GLY A 80 -8.76 -15.79 -25.09
N ASN A 81 -7.94 -15.34 -26.02
CA ASN A 81 -6.53 -14.93 -25.84
C ASN A 81 -6.26 -13.78 -24.85
N HIS A 82 -7.28 -13.24 -24.20
CA HIS A 82 -7.18 -12.41 -22.99
C HIS A 82 -6.71 -13.21 -21.75
N ALA A 83 -6.44 -14.50 -21.92
CA ALA A 83 -5.97 -15.42 -20.88
C ALA A 83 -4.62 -15.05 -20.24
N LYS A 84 -3.96 -13.98 -20.67
CA LYS A 84 -2.75 -13.45 -19.98
C LYS A 84 -3.06 -12.35 -18.99
N GLY A 85 -4.18 -11.65 -19.13
CA GLY A 85 -4.68 -10.70 -18.13
C GLY A 85 -5.98 -11.25 -17.56
N LEU A 86 -5.98 -11.80 -16.38
CA LEU A 86 -7.17 -12.32 -15.73
C LEU A 86 -8.15 -11.18 -15.47
N VAL A 87 -9.18 -11.07 -16.30
CA VAL A 87 -10.34 -10.23 -15.99
C VAL A 87 -11.26 -11.03 -15.09
N GLU A 88 -11.37 -10.64 -13.86
CA GLU A 88 -12.26 -11.25 -12.88
C GLU A 88 -13.25 -10.23 -12.34
N ALA A 89 -14.49 -10.66 -12.08
CA ALA A 89 -15.46 -9.80 -11.40
C ALA A 89 -14.93 -9.45 -9.98
N PHE A 90 -14.83 -8.16 -9.71
CA PHE A 90 -14.41 -7.68 -8.39
C PHE A 90 -15.63 -7.59 -7.48
N ARG A 91 -15.58 -8.22 -6.32
CA ARG A 91 -16.58 -8.10 -5.26
C ARG A 91 -15.93 -7.36 -4.10
N GLU A 92 -16.43 -6.18 -3.81
CA GLU A 92 -15.94 -5.30 -2.75
C GLU A 92 -16.25 -5.80 -1.33
N THR A 93 -17.12 -6.82 -1.23
CA THR A 93 -17.77 -7.24 0.02
C THR A 93 -16.82 -7.80 1.09
N GLU A 94 -15.60 -8.21 0.75
CA GLU A 94 -14.66 -8.74 1.75
C GLU A 94 -13.75 -7.67 2.38
N ALA A 95 -13.67 -6.48 1.77
CA ALA A 95 -12.76 -5.43 2.23
C ALA A 95 -13.34 -4.57 3.36
N LEU A 96 -14.66 -4.41 3.42
CA LEU A 96 -15.31 -3.49 4.36
C LEU A 96 -15.61 -4.12 5.73
N GLU A 97 -15.83 -5.44 5.80
CA GLU A 97 -16.13 -6.12 7.06
C GLU A 97 -14.90 -6.29 7.98
N ASN A 98 -13.69 -6.21 7.43
CA ASN A 98 -12.44 -6.44 8.14
C ASN A 98 -11.48 -5.24 8.11
N ASP A 99 -11.95 -4.02 7.85
CA ASP A 99 -11.11 -2.83 7.96
C ASP A 99 -10.69 -2.63 9.43
N PRO A 100 -9.40 -2.78 9.77
CA PRO A 100 -8.94 -2.57 11.15
C PRO A 100 -9.21 -1.16 11.67
N GLN A 101 -9.52 -0.20 10.77
CA GLN A 101 -9.84 1.18 11.12
C GLN A 101 -11.34 1.41 11.35
N SER A 102 -12.23 0.49 10.91
CA SER A 102 -13.69 0.70 10.92
C SER A 102 -14.36 0.55 12.29
N ASN A 103 -13.72 -0.06 13.27
CA ASN A 103 -14.25 -0.20 14.62
C ASN A 103 -14.06 1.08 15.43
N THR A 104 -14.99 2.00 15.31
CA THR A 104 -14.99 3.34 15.95
C THR A 104 -15.66 3.38 17.33
N VAL A 105 -15.79 2.26 18.03
CA VAL A 105 -16.25 2.32 19.41
C VAL A 105 -15.13 2.90 20.27
N PRO A 106 -15.29 4.09 20.86
CA PRO A 106 -14.27 4.64 21.75
C PRO A 106 -14.07 3.69 22.93
N MET A 107 -12.87 3.17 23.07
CA MET A 107 -12.49 2.38 24.22
C MET A 107 -11.75 3.30 25.20
N ALA A 108 -12.08 3.24 26.47
CA ALA A 108 -11.37 3.97 27.51
C ALA A 108 -10.48 3.01 28.29
N GLY A 109 -9.29 3.48 28.63
CA GLY A 109 -8.33 2.70 29.42
C GLY A 109 -6.92 3.20 29.22
N HIS A 110 -6.00 2.64 29.97
CA HIS A 110 -4.57 2.90 29.91
C HIS A 110 -3.84 1.63 29.46
N VAL A 111 -2.90 1.78 28.52
CA VAL A 111 -2.14 0.65 27.95
C VAL A 111 -0.66 1.04 27.89
N ASP A 112 0.16 0.18 28.47
CA ASP A 112 1.61 0.25 28.33
C ASP A 112 2.07 -0.52 27.12
N VAL A 113 2.79 0.12 26.21
CA VAL A 113 3.40 -0.50 25.03
C VAL A 113 4.91 -0.56 25.25
N ILE A 114 5.48 -1.76 25.26
CA ILE A 114 6.90 -1.99 25.50
C ILE A 114 7.62 -2.21 24.17
N GLY A 115 8.50 -1.28 23.85
CA GLY A 115 9.32 -1.24 22.64
C GLY A 115 8.76 -0.29 21.57
N ALA A 116 9.59 0.69 21.15
CA ALA A 116 9.29 1.66 20.10
C ALA A 116 9.83 1.22 18.72
N GLY A 117 9.86 -0.07 18.45
CA GLY A 117 10.07 -0.60 17.10
C GLY A 117 8.80 -0.45 16.24
N PRO A 118 8.81 -0.85 14.94
CA PRO A 118 7.66 -0.69 14.05
C PRO A 118 6.34 -1.23 14.63
N SER A 119 6.36 -2.41 15.23
CA SER A 119 5.15 -3.02 15.81
C SER A 119 4.59 -2.22 16.98
N GLY A 120 5.46 -1.75 17.89
CA GLY A 120 5.04 -0.96 19.05
C GLY A 120 4.51 0.41 18.65
N LEU A 121 5.17 1.07 17.69
CA LEU A 121 4.72 2.37 17.17
C LEU A 121 3.34 2.26 16.52
N TRP A 122 3.09 1.23 15.68
CA TRP A 122 1.77 1.02 15.10
C TRP A 122 0.73 0.62 16.14
N ALA A 123 1.07 -0.22 17.11
CA ALA A 123 0.17 -0.57 18.20
C ALA A 123 -0.24 0.68 18.99
N ALA A 124 0.72 1.52 19.39
CA ALA A 124 0.47 2.77 20.10
C ALA A 124 -0.43 3.71 19.28
N LEU A 125 -0.14 3.90 17.97
CA LEU A 125 -0.93 4.74 17.07
C LEU A 125 -2.38 4.28 17.00
N HIS A 126 -2.61 2.97 16.82
CA HIS A 126 -3.97 2.43 16.72
C HIS A 126 -4.73 2.47 18.05
N LEU A 127 -4.05 2.24 19.17
CA LEU A 127 -4.65 2.38 20.50
C LEU A 127 -5.06 3.82 20.79
N LEU A 128 -4.21 4.79 20.49
CA LEU A 128 -4.53 6.22 20.60
C LEU A 128 -5.73 6.62 19.76
N ARG A 129 -5.81 6.14 18.50
CA ARG A 129 -6.97 6.39 17.62
C ARG A 129 -8.27 5.78 18.16
N LYS A 130 -8.18 4.72 18.97
CA LYS A 130 -9.33 4.10 19.63
C LYS A 130 -9.68 4.76 20.99
N GLY A 131 -8.95 5.80 21.40
CA GLY A 131 -9.24 6.56 22.60
C GLY A 131 -8.55 6.05 23.86
N PHE A 132 -7.65 5.08 23.78
CA PHE A 132 -6.82 4.67 24.91
C PHE A 132 -5.78 5.74 25.24
N GLN A 133 -5.44 5.85 26.53
CA GLN A 133 -4.19 6.48 26.98
C GLN A 133 -3.06 5.47 26.78
N VAL A 134 -1.94 5.90 26.19
CA VAL A 134 -0.83 5.00 25.87
C VAL A 134 0.47 5.55 26.38
N ASP A 135 1.16 4.76 27.21
CA ASP A 135 2.56 4.98 27.57
C ASP A 135 3.44 4.05 26.74
N LEU A 136 4.35 4.65 25.95
CA LEU A 136 5.28 3.91 25.09
C LEU A 136 6.68 3.92 25.73
N TYR A 137 7.17 2.74 26.08
CA TYR A 137 8.48 2.55 26.69
C TYR A 137 9.48 2.00 25.68
N GLU A 138 10.66 2.62 25.60
CA GLU A 138 11.77 2.14 24.79
C GLU A 138 13.05 2.11 25.62
N GLN A 139 13.74 0.97 25.59
CA GLN A 139 14.99 0.82 26.37
C GLN A 139 16.18 1.55 25.75
N GLY A 140 16.14 1.77 24.44
CA GLY A 140 17.18 2.46 23.71
C GLY A 140 16.95 3.98 23.65
N LYS A 141 17.78 4.65 22.90
CA LYS A 141 17.73 6.11 22.76
C LYS A 141 16.79 6.55 21.65
N MET A 142 16.45 7.84 21.66
CA MET A 142 15.75 8.51 20.58
C MET A 142 16.58 8.51 19.28
N VAL A 143 15.93 8.64 18.14
CA VAL A 143 16.53 8.43 16.81
C VAL A 143 17.75 9.35 16.57
N GLU A 144 17.71 10.61 17.03
CA GLU A 144 18.81 11.56 16.88
C GLU A 144 20.04 11.16 17.69
N GLU A 145 19.84 10.61 18.88
CA GLU A 145 20.94 10.14 19.74
C GLU A 145 21.51 8.82 19.23
N ARG A 146 20.63 7.90 18.74
CA ARG A 146 21.04 6.67 18.06
C ARG A 146 21.94 6.96 16.86
N PHE A 147 21.60 7.96 16.05
CA PHE A 147 22.41 8.35 14.91
C PHE A 147 23.85 8.71 15.33
N ARG A 148 24.04 9.40 16.46
CA ARG A 148 25.38 9.72 16.99
C ARG A 148 26.14 8.46 17.41
N ASP A 149 25.47 7.53 18.10
CA ASP A 149 26.08 6.28 18.57
C ASP A 149 26.45 5.37 17.40
N ILE A 150 25.59 5.29 16.39
CA ILE A 150 25.85 4.55 15.15
C ILE A 150 27.06 5.13 14.42
N ARG A 151 27.14 6.46 14.28
CA ARG A 151 28.31 7.12 13.68
C ARG A 151 29.60 6.82 14.44
N ARG A 152 29.57 6.83 15.78
CA ARG A 152 30.73 6.47 16.62
C ARG A 152 31.13 5.01 16.41
N PHE A 153 30.16 4.12 16.30
CA PHE A 153 30.44 2.70 16.01
C PHE A 153 31.15 2.52 14.66
N PHE A 154 30.67 3.16 13.60
CA PHE A 154 31.31 3.05 12.29
C PHE A 154 32.67 3.72 12.24
N ALA A 155 32.86 4.86 12.90
CA ALA A 155 34.12 5.59 12.92
C ALA A 155 35.19 4.92 13.82
N ASN A 156 34.80 4.54 15.05
CA ASN A 156 35.74 4.18 16.10
C ASN A 156 35.52 2.77 16.67
N ARG A 157 34.58 1.99 16.11
CA ARG A 157 34.18 0.66 16.62
C ARG A 157 33.66 0.67 18.07
N GLN A 158 33.17 1.80 18.56
CA GLN A 158 32.57 1.94 19.88
C GLN A 158 31.13 1.47 19.83
N PHE A 159 30.90 0.21 20.24
CA PHE A 159 29.57 -0.38 20.25
C PHE A 159 28.84 -0.02 21.56
N ASN A 160 27.56 0.37 21.42
CA ASN A 160 26.63 0.54 22.52
C ASN A 160 25.54 -0.52 22.46
N ALA A 161 25.47 -1.38 23.48
CA ALA A 161 24.52 -2.50 23.52
C ALA A 161 23.05 -2.06 23.56
N TYR A 162 22.77 -0.86 24.07
CA TYR A 162 21.42 -0.30 24.26
C TYR A 162 21.03 0.74 23.21
N SER A 163 21.98 1.15 22.34
CA SER A 163 21.73 2.16 21.33
C SER A 163 22.62 1.89 20.11
N ASN A 164 22.03 1.29 19.09
CA ASN A 164 22.74 0.83 17.89
C ASN A 164 21.78 0.74 16.71
N VAL A 165 22.19 0.10 15.61
CA VAL A 165 21.37 -0.08 14.40
C VAL A 165 20.08 -0.88 14.67
N LEU A 166 20.06 -1.76 15.67
CA LEU A 166 18.92 -2.64 15.96
C LEU A 166 18.02 -2.10 17.06
N PHE A 167 18.60 -1.48 18.10
CA PHE A 167 17.90 -1.10 19.32
C PHE A 167 17.76 0.41 19.47
N GLY A 168 16.60 0.83 19.96
CA GLY A 168 16.18 2.21 20.16
C GLY A 168 14.97 2.56 19.30
N GLU A 169 14.50 3.81 19.44
CA GLU A 169 13.32 4.34 18.74
C GLU A 169 13.34 4.05 17.23
N GLY A 170 12.22 3.56 16.70
CA GLY A 170 12.05 3.15 15.30
C GLY A 170 12.64 1.78 14.95
N GLY A 171 13.36 1.14 15.90
CA GLY A 171 14.00 -0.16 15.69
C GLY A 171 15.02 -0.15 14.56
N ALA A 172 15.27 -1.31 13.94
CA ALA A 172 16.19 -1.43 12.82
C ALA A 172 15.71 -0.70 11.54
N GLY A 173 14.41 -0.44 11.44
CA GLY A 173 13.81 0.27 10.29
C GLY A 173 14.28 1.70 10.14
N ALA A 174 14.53 2.41 11.25
CA ALA A 174 14.96 3.80 11.26
C ALA A 174 16.30 4.07 10.54
N PHE A 175 17.14 3.04 10.41
CA PHE A 175 18.45 3.13 9.74
C PHE A 175 18.59 2.14 8.59
N SER A 176 17.46 1.77 7.97
CA SER A 176 17.43 0.95 6.76
C SER A 176 17.61 1.82 5.50
N ASP A 177 17.69 1.18 4.34
CA ASP A 177 17.68 1.87 3.05
C ASP A 177 16.27 2.27 2.58
N GLY A 178 15.26 2.20 3.44
CA GLY A 178 13.89 2.65 3.17
C GLY A 178 13.08 1.76 2.24
N LYS A 179 13.57 0.60 1.86
CA LYS A 179 12.79 -0.34 1.06
C LYS A 179 11.71 -1.00 1.88
N LEU A 180 10.47 -0.86 1.45
CA LEU A 180 9.33 -1.55 2.03
C LEU A 180 9.02 -2.79 1.20
N ASN A 181 9.25 -3.96 1.77
CA ASN A 181 8.98 -5.22 1.09
C ASN A 181 8.27 -6.19 2.04
N THR A 182 7.06 -6.58 1.68
CA THR A 182 6.31 -7.61 2.38
C THR A 182 5.91 -8.72 1.43
N ARG A 183 5.96 -9.97 1.91
CA ARG A 183 5.40 -11.13 1.20
C ARG A 183 3.94 -11.35 1.56
N SER A 184 3.46 -10.70 2.61
CA SER A 184 2.06 -10.73 3.03
C SER A 184 1.26 -9.69 2.27
N ARG A 185 0.06 -10.08 1.82
CA ARG A 185 -0.94 -9.18 1.25
C ARG A 185 -2.22 -9.37 2.03
N ASN A 186 -2.44 -8.49 2.97
CA ASN A 186 -3.65 -8.48 3.76
C ASN A 186 -4.01 -7.03 4.10
N LEU A 187 -5.21 -6.84 4.61
CA LEU A 187 -5.73 -5.52 4.97
C LEU A 187 -4.85 -4.78 5.98
N PHE A 188 -4.19 -5.50 6.89
CA PHE A 188 -3.28 -4.88 7.86
C PHE A 188 -2.04 -4.28 7.20
N SER A 189 -1.46 -4.98 6.21
CA SER A 189 -0.31 -4.45 5.45
C SER A 189 -0.69 -3.19 4.67
N GLU A 190 -1.88 -3.18 4.08
CA GLU A 190 -2.41 -2.02 3.37
C GLU A 190 -2.72 -0.86 4.31
N ALA A 191 -3.28 -1.13 5.50
CA ALA A 191 -3.53 -0.13 6.52
C ALA A 191 -2.24 0.56 6.97
N VAL A 192 -1.16 -0.20 7.21
CA VAL A 192 0.17 0.35 7.55
C VAL A 192 0.67 1.30 6.46
N LEU A 193 0.56 0.93 5.17
CA LEU A 193 0.99 1.80 4.08
C LEU A 193 0.14 3.08 3.96
N LYS A 194 -1.18 2.98 4.19
CA LYS A 194 -2.07 4.14 4.25
C LYS A 194 -1.72 5.05 5.42
N ASP A 195 -1.44 4.49 6.59
CA ASP A 195 -0.97 5.26 7.75
C ASP A 195 0.33 6.02 7.45
N MET A 196 1.29 5.37 6.77
CA MET A 196 2.51 6.05 6.33
C MET A 196 2.21 7.27 5.45
N VAL A 197 1.24 7.15 4.52
CA VAL A 197 0.81 8.29 3.68
C VAL A 197 0.20 9.41 4.55
N THR A 198 -0.63 9.08 5.53
CA THR A 198 -1.18 10.11 6.45
C THR A 198 -0.10 10.79 7.29
N LEU A 199 1.03 10.14 7.50
CA LEU A 199 2.21 10.65 8.19
C LEU A 199 3.19 11.39 7.27
N GLY A 200 2.85 11.57 5.98
CA GLY A 200 3.61 12.38 5.03
C GLY A 200 4.46 11.61 4.03
N VAL A 201 4.41 10.29 4.03
CA VAL A 201 5.06 9.47 2.99
C VAL A 201 4.30 9.62 1.67
N HIS A 202 5.02 9.67 0.55
CA HIS A 202 4.42 9.82 -0.78
C HIS A 202 3.43 8.69 -1.10
N GLU A 203 2.27 9.02 -1.66
CA GLU A 203 1.16 8.08 -1.95
C GLU A 203 1.54 6.88 -2.82
N SER A 204 2.59 6.99 -3.63
CA SER A 204 3.09 5.88 -4.45
C SER A 204 3.49 4.64 -3.64
N VAL A 205 3.72 4.78 -2.32
CA VAL A 205 4.05 3.67 -1.42
C VAL A 205 2.92 2.62 -1.39
N VAL A 206 1.67 3.05 -1.55
CA VAL A 206 0.50 2.16 -1.55
C VAL A 206 0.39 1.37 -2.85
N THR A 207 0.70 1.99 -3.99
CA THR A 207 0.45 1.42 -5.32
C THR A 207 1.68 0.79 -5.96
N PHE A 208 2.90 1.22 -5.59
CA PHE A 208 4.12 0.63 -6.14
C PHE A 208 4.44 -0.72 -5.49
N ALA A 209 4.78 -1.71 -6.31
CA ALA A 209 4.98 -3.10 -5.84
C ALA A 209 6.20 -3.29 -4.94
N LYS A 210 7.19 -2.43 -5.05
CA LYS A 210 8.41 -2.41 -4.24
C LYS A 210 8.69 -0.96 -3.83
N PRO A 211 7.89 -0.42 -2.92
CA PRO A 211 8.03 0.97 -2.52
C PRO A 211 9.35 1.20 -1.81
N HIS A 212 9.88 2.40 -1.98
CA HIS A 212 11.10 2.88 -1.37
C HIS A 212 10.80 4.28 -0.81
N ILE A 213 10.94 4.44 0.51
CA ILE A 213 10.65 5.72 1.18
C ILE A 213 11.86 6.64 1.17
N GLY A 214 13.04 6.12 0.85
CA GLY A 214 14.28 6.88 0.95
C GLY A 214 14.91 6.81 2.34
N THR A 215 16.08 7.41 2.47
CA THR A 215 16.87 7.53 3.71
C THR A 215 17.23 8.98 4.00
N ASP A 216 16.62 9.92 3.30
CA ASP A 216 16.90 11.35 3.39
C ASP A 216 16.14 12.02 4.54
#